data_f0a2ae06d4ba76bd8b23cfd0b6e6e3f6
#
_entry.id   f0a2ae06d4ba76bd8b23cfd0b6e6e3f6
#
_cell.length_a   1.000
_cell.length_b   1.000
_cell.length_c   1.000
_cell.angle_alpha   90.00
_cell.angle_beta   90.00
_cell.angle_gamma   90.00
#
_symmetry.space_group_name_H-M   'P 1'
#
loop_
_entity.id
_entity.type
_entity.pdbx_description
1 polymer ?
#
loop_
_entity_poly.entity_id
_entity_poly.type
_entity_poly.pdbx_seq_one_letter_code
_entity_poly.pdbx_strand_id
1 'polypeptide(L)'
;MKPVNIGGHSAYQNRVLTQLHKYYPDAPSSLSSSTWQILDKFWNLDLSMVDTLMQDRYSSFGPEPRLPSDMLRAILVAVEFKITSYTRFAADLKENPLHAIIAGFIVGDTPGVGTFYDFHKRLWLSDSKNLTPAAHPPKEKPQKPKGKEEKAAPVEKVTVEDLFLQFEENPPSDMAPCAKLWEIFHTFFLQTSASQNLISLKELALAGDGTPVYTAAQERKTRTCKCLENGIRDCKCNRIYHQPDCDIGWDSHRNRYYFGYDLYMLTASDSKNDLPIFPFLSPASRHDSHGFLYNWFSMKQMLPEAVVKKLILDSAHDAMPYYNYCKTNGITPFIDLNWKCGRPPVYKDDITINSDGIPLCPKGFPMKQAAVEPKKGRIKYRCPKITCKGGTPHCTCENPCSDAKYGRNVHLVMKDNPRLFNNPPRDSIEWKLEYNARTSAERCNKREKIDYKLEDGKYRSSMMWYCRLFAIMMCQHLDAWALPKSSPLKDLFEQAA
;
A
#
# COMPACT_ATOMS: atom_id res chain seq x y z
N MET A 1 -1.98 38.30 8.02
CA MET A 1 -1.36 37.26 7.16
C MET A 1 -0.98 37.92 5.87
N LYS A 2 0.31 37.91 5.49
CA LYS A 2 0.65 38.13 4.07
C LYS A 2 0.12 36.90 3.33
N PRO A 3 -0.78 37.04 2.35
CA PRO A 3 -1.18 35.90 1.55
C PRO A 3 0.08 35.34 0.88
N VAL A 4 0.30 34.02 1.00
CA VAL A 4 1.18 33.34 0.06
C VAL A 4 0.64 33.72 -1.31
N ASN A 5 1.49 34.30 -2.16
CA ASN A 5 1.05 34.66 -3.51
C ASN A 5 0.54 33.39 -4.17
N ILE A 6 -0.77 33.32 -4.46
CA ILE A 6 -1.35 32.14 -5.11
C ILE A 6 -0.93 32.21 -6.58
N GLY A 7 0.08 31.44 -6.93
CA GLY A 7 0.49 31.28 -8.31
C GLY A 7 -0.59 30.47 -9.04
N GLY A 8 -1.42 31.12 -9.84
CA GLY A 8 -2.38 30.39 -10.67
C GLY A 8 -1.71 29.42 -11.64
N HIS A 9 -2.40 28.35 -12.03
CA HIS A 9 -1.89 27.35 -12.97
C HIS A 9 -1.37 27.98 -14.28
N SER A 10 -2.11 28.94 -14.84
CA SER A 10 -1.71 29.69 -16.04
C SER A 10 -0.39 30.45 -15.84
N ALA A 11 -0.12 30.97 -14.65
CA ALA A 11 1.14 31.65 -14.37
C ALA A 11 2.33 30.66 -14.40
N TYR A 12 2.14 29.44 -13.88
CA TYR A 12 3.13 28.38 -14.03
C TYR A 12 3.34 28.01 -15.51
N GLN A 13 2.27 27.77 -16.27
CA GLN A 13 2.32 27.43 -17.67
C GLN A 13 3.06 28.48 -18.50
N ASN A 14 2.78 29.76 -18.27
CA ASN A 14 3.45 30.87 -18.92
C ASN A 14 4.94 30.95 -18.57
N ARG A 15 5.31 30.70 -17.30
CA ARG A 15 6.73 30.62 -16.88
C ARG A 15 7.48 29.52 -17.61
N VAL A 16 6.88 28.33 -17.70
CA VAL A 16 7.47 27.19 -18.42
C VAL A 16 7.72 27.54 -19.88
N LEU A 17 6.70 28.05 -20.57
CA LEU A 17 6.80 28.42 -21.98
C LEU A 17 7.87 29.50 -22.24
N THR A 18 7.85 30.56 -21.44
CA THR A 18 8.80 31.66 -21.55
C THR A 18 10.25 31.19 -21.33
N GLN A 19 10.47 30.34 -20.35
CA GLN A 19 11.81 29.84 -20.07
C GLN A 19 12.29 28.79 -21.08
N LEU A 20 11.38 27.96 -21.64
CA LEU A 20 11.72 27.05 -22.71
C LEU A 20 12.20 27.85 -23.94
N HIS A 21 11.49 28.90 -24.37
CA HIS A 21 11.93 29.77 -25.46
C HIS A 21 13.31 30.40 -25.19
N LYS A 22 13.58 30.79 -23.94
CA LYS A 22 14.83 31.45 -23.57
C LYS A 22 16.04 30.50 -23.57
N TYR A 23 15.86 29.29 -23.01
CA TYR A 23 16.99 28.37 -22.76
C TYR A 23 17.06 27.22 -23.76
N TYR A 24 15.98 26.95 -24.46
CA TYR A 24 15.84 25.89 -25.48
C TYR A 24 15.11 26.41 -26.72
N PRO A 25 15.64 27.42 -27.43
CA PRO A 25 14.98 28.01 -28.60
C PRO A 25 14.72 26.95 -29.67
N ASP A 26 15.59 25.95 -29.79
CA ASP A 26 15.45 24.83 -30.74
C ASP A 26 14.79 23.59 -30.10
N ALA A 27 13.99 23.75 -29.03
CA ALA A 27 13.36 22.66 -28.32
C ALA A 27 12.64 21.64 -29.21
N PRO A 28 11.88 22.04 -30.26
CA PRO A 28 11.17 21.10 -31.14
C PRO A 28 12.09 20.08 -31.82
N SER A 29 13.32 20.47 -32.13
CA SER A 29 14.32 19.61 -32.78
C SER A 29 15.34 19.00 -31.83
N SER A 30 15.60 19.63 -30.67
CA SER A 30 16.64 19.22 -29.74
C SER A 30 16.13 18.32 -28.62
N LEU A 31 14.86 18.42 -28.21
CA LEU A 31 14.28 17.61 -27.17
C LEU A 31 13.65 16.32 -27.71
N SER A 32 13.90 15.21 -27.02
CA SER A 32 13.31 13.92 -27.38
C SER A 32 11.79 13.87 -27.13
N SER A 33 11.08 12.97 -27.83
CA SER A 33 9.66 12.73 -27.58
C SER A 33 9.35 12.36 -26.13
N SER A 34 10.22 11.61 -25.47
CA SER A 34 10.05 11.27 -24.03
C SER A 34 10.18 12.51 -23.14
N THR A 35 11.05 13.44 -23.48
CA THR A 35 11.19 14.71 -22.76
C THR A 35 9.93 15.58 -22.91
N TRP A 36 9.36 15.65 -24.09
CA TRP A 36 8.10 16.34 -24.33
C TRP A 36 6.94 15.71 -23.56
N GLN A 37 6.88 14.39 -23.48
CA GLN A 37 5.86 13.70 -22.66
C GLN A 37 5.97 14.07 -21.17
N ILE A 38 7.19 14.17 -20.64
CA ILE A 38 7.40 14.61 -19.25
C ILE A 38 6.99 16.09 -19.09
N LEU A 39 7.38 16.95 -20.01
CA LEU A 39 6.97 18.35 -20.02
C LEU A 39 5.45 18.50 -20.04
N ASP A 40 4.75 17.82 -20.94
CA ASP A 40 3.28 17.85 -21.03
C ASP A 40 2.62 17.32 -19.75
N LYS A 41 3.15 16.24 -19.18
CA LYS A 41 2.67 15.64 -17.94
C LYS A 41 2.65 16.68 -16.81
N PHE A 42 3.76 17.38 -16.60
CA PHE A 42 3.87 18.38 -15.53
C PHE A 42 3.19 19.70 -15.88
N TRP A 43 3.20 20.10 -17.15
CA TRP A 43 2.56 21.32 -17.64
C TRP A 43 1.04 21.29 -17.49
N ASN A 44 0.43 20.10 -17.64
CA ASN A 44 -1.01 19.89 -17.43
C ASN A 44 -1.39 19.65 -15.97
N LEU A 45 -0.42 19.42 -15.06
CA LEU A 45 -0.68 19.16 -13.66
C LEU A 45 -0.97 20.46 -12.92
N ASP A 46 -2.26 20.73 -12.64
CA ASP A 46 -2.67 21.88 -11.81
C ASP A 46 -2.50 21.58 -10.33
N LEU A 47 -1.54 22.26 -9.70
CA LEU A 47 -1.27 22.22 -8.26
C LEU A 47 -1.54 23.58 -7.60
N SER A 48 -2.20 24.53 -8.27
CA SER A 48 -2.39 25.88 -7.73
C SER A 48 -3.09 25.91 -6.37
N MET A 49 -4.05 25.01 -6.16
CA MET A 49 -4.77 24.93 -4.89
C MET A 49 -3.92 24.39 -3.74
N VAL A 50 -2.76 23.77 -4.00
CA VAL A 50 -1.80 23.37 -2.95
C VAL A 50 -1.30 24.61 -2.18
N ASP A 51 -1.16 25.74 -2.86
CA ASP A 51 -0.73 26.99 -2.22
C ASP A 51 -1.75 27.42 -1.14
N THR A 52 -3.05 27.30 -1.43
CA THR A 52 -4.13 27.56 -0.47
C THR A 52 -4.14 26.55 0.67
N LEU A 53 -4.03 25.25 0.35
CA LEU A 53 -4.05 24.18 1.36
C LEU A 53 -2.87 24.26 2.34
N MET A 54 -1.77 24.86 1.93
CA MET A 54 -0.56 24.96 2.75
C MET A 54 -0.42 26.30 3.49
N GLN A 55 -1.35 27.24 3.34
CA GLN A 55 -1.25 28.59 3.95
C GLN A 55 -1.09 28.55 5.47
N ASP A 56 -1.79 27.66 6.14
CA ASP A 56 -1.73 27.45 7.60
C ASP A 56 -0.35 26.97 8.10
N ARG A 57 0.49 26.50 7.19
CA ARG A 57 1.83 25.95 7.47
C ARG A 57 2.96 26.97 7.26
N TYR A 58 2.63 28.21 6.91
CA TYR A 58 3.59 29.28 6.68
C TYR A 58 3.37 30.45 7.63
N SER A 59 4.48 31.00 8.13
CA SER A 59 4.46 32.20 8.98
C SER A 59 4.08 33.42 8.17
N SER A 60 3.37 34.36 8.81
CA SER A 60 3.12 35.71 8.27
C SER A 60 4.35 36.63 8.34
N PHE A 61 5.42 36.22 9.00
CA PHE A 61 6.67 36.95 9.19
C PHE A 61 7.83 36.26 8.49
N GLY A 62 8.81 37.04 8.03
CA GLY A 62 10.02 36.52 7.38
C GLY A 62 10.06 36.76 5.87
N PRO A 63 11.07 36.20 5.17
CA PRO A 63 11.17 36.30 3.71
C PRO A 63 10.00 35.57 3.04
N GLU A 64 9.69 35.98 1.81
CA GLU A 64 8.67 35.36 1.00
C GLU A 64 9.05 33.89 0.72
N PRO A 65 8.16 32.93 1.04
CA PRO A 65 8.45 31.52 0.78
C PRO A 65 8.32 31.19 -0.71
N ARG A 66 9.00 30.14 -1.15
CA ARG A 66 8.71 29.51 -2.43
C ARG A 66 7.29 29.00 -2.45
N LEU A 67 6.61 29.03 -3.61
CA LEU A 67 5.25 28.52 -3.77
C LEU A 67 5.19 27.03 -3.38
N PRO A 68 4.28 26.62 -2.49
CA PRO A 68 4.08 25.22 -2.14
C PRO A 68 3.81 24.33 -3.35
N SER A 69 3.06 24.81 -4.33
CA SER A 69 2.79 24.12 -5.60
C SER A 69 4.07 23.83 -6.40
N ASP A 70 4.99 24.80 -6.51
CA ASP A 70 6.26 24.62 -7.20
C ASP A 70 7.18 23.68 -6.40
N MET A 71 7.18 23.79 -5.06
CA MET A 71 7.95 22.88 -4.20
C MET A 71 7.46 21.43 -4.29
N LEU A 72 6.14 21.20 -4.32
CA LEU A 72 5.57 19.86 -4.51
C LEU A 72 5.92 19.34 -5.91
N ARG A 73 5.75 20.17 -6.95
CA ARG A 73 6.10 19.80 -8.32
C ARG A 73 7.58 19.40 -8.43
N ALA A 74 8.47 20.14 -7.77
CA ALA A 74 9.90 19.79 -7.71
C ALA A 74 10.15 18.42 -7.07
N ILE A 75 9.43 18.06 -6.00
CA ILE A 75 9.53 16.73 -5.40
C ILE A 75 9.10 15.65 -6.39
N LEU A 76 7.99 15.87 -7.11
CA LEU A 76 7.52 14.95 -8.15
C LEU A 76 8.51 14.83 -9.31
N VAL A 77 9.14 15.94 -9.72
CA VAL A 77 10.23 15.94 -10.72
C VAL A 77 11.41 15.10 -10.23
N ALA A 78 11.81 15.24 -8.96
CA ALA A 78 12.88 14.40 -8.40
C ALA A 78 12.51 12.91 -8.41
N VAL A 79 11.22 12.56 -8.20
CA VAL A 79 10.72 11.19 -8.32
C VAL A 79 10.78 10.69 -9.76
N GLU A 80 10.28 11.48 -10.70
CA GLU A 80 10.26 11.18 -12.15
C GLU A 80 11.66 10.88 -12.68
N PHE A 81 12.63 11.74 -12.35
CA PHE A 81 14.03 11.56 -12.74
C PHE A 81 14.83 10.63 -11.80
N LYS A 82 14.15 9.95 -10.86
CA LYS A 82 14.75 8.94 -9.96
C LYS A 82 15.90 9.47 -9.12
N ILE A 83 15.85 10.77 -8.79
CA ILE A 83 16.82 11.42 -7.91
C ILE A 83 16.34 11.22 -6.47
N THR A 84 17.08 10.44 -5.69
CA THR A 84 16.71 10.06 -4.32
C THR A 84 17.34 10.94 -3.23
N SER A 85 18.25 11.83 -3.59
CA SER A 85 18.95 12.73 -2.66
C SER A 85 18.64 14.19 -2.96
N TYR A 86 18.08 14.92 -1.98
CA TYR A 86 17.81 16.34 -2.14
C TYR A 86 19.08 17.20 -2.27
N THR A 87 20.22 16.75 -1.72
CA THR A 87 21.52 17.41 -1.96
C THR A 87 21.89 17.34 -3.44
N ARG A 88 21.76 16.16 -4.03
CA ARG A 88 22.00 15.96 -5.47
C ARG A 88 20.97 16.70 -6.31
N PHE A 89 19.69 16.66 -5.92
CA PHE A 89 18.63 17.32 -6.66
C PHE A 89 18.76 18.85 -6.66
N ALA A 90 19.14 19.47 -5.52
CA ALA A 90 19.38 20.90 -5.47
C ALA A 90 20.59 21.34 -6.32
N ALA A 91 21.61 20.49 -6.48
CA ALA A 91 22.69 20.73 -7.43
C ALA A 91 22.21 20.58 -8.88
N ASP A 92 21.47 19.51 -9.17
CA ASP A 92 20.90 19.22 -10.49
C ASP A 92 19.99 20.35 -11.00
N LEU A 93 19.14 20.93 -10.13
CA LEU A 93 18.30 22.08 -10.49
C LEU A 93 19.10 23.33 -10.90
N LYS A 94 20.35 23.46 -10.47
CA LYS A 94 21.25 24.56 -10.87
C LYS A 94 21.97 24.27 -12.19
N GLU A 95 22.33 23.02 -12.39
CA GLU A 95 23.14 22.57 -13.53
C GLU A 95 22.26 22.22 -14.74
N ASN A 96 21.00 21.84 -14.52
CA ASN A 96 20.09 21.36 -15.52
C ASN A 96 18.85 22.29 -15.64
N PRO A 97 18.90 23.30 -16.54
CA PRO A 97 17.78 24.24 -16.68
C PRO A 97 16.43 23.60 -16.92
N LEU A 98 16.37 22.46 -17.64
CA LEU A 98 15.14 21.78 -17.95
C LEU A 98 14.37 21.30 -16.69
N HIS A 99 15.10 20.73 -15.73
CA HIS A 99 14.49 20.28 -14.48
C HIS A 99 13.96 21.45 -13.64
N ALA A 100 14.67 22.57 -13.62
CA ALA A 100 14.20 23.79 -12.97
C ALA A 100 12.92 24.34 -13.62
N ILE A 101 12.88 24.37 -14.97
CA ILE A 101 11.72 24.81 -15.76
C ILE A 101 10.50 23.91 -15.49
N ILE A 102 10.65 22.59 -15.55
CA ILE A 102 9.58 21.63 -15.28
C ILE A 102 9.03 21.81 -13.86
N ALA A 103 9.92 22.03 -12.88
CA ALA A 103 9.52 22.26 -11.49
C ALA A 103 8.83 23.62 -11.26
N GLY A 104 8.89 24.55 -12.21
CA GLY A 104 8.27 25.89 -12.14
C GLY A 104 9.19 26.98 -11.59
N PHE A 105 10.49 26.67 -11.36
CA PHE A 105 11.45 27.66 -10.88
C PHE A 105 12.04 28.48 -12.04
N ILE A 106 12.48 29.69 -11.71
CA ILE A 106 13.29 30.50 -12.61
C ILE A 106 14.69 29.91 -12.65
N VAL A 107 15.23 29.67 -13.84
CA VAL A 107 16.60 29.18 -14.01
C VAL A 107 17.58 30.16 -13.38
N GLY A 108 18.43 29.63 -12.49
CA GLY A 108 19.35 30.43 -11.67
C GLY A 108 18.79 30.84 -10.29
N ASP A 109 17.47 30.74 -10.09
CA ASP A 109 16.81 30.99 -8.80
C ASP A 109 16.08 29.74 -8.29
N THR A 110 16.85 28.73 -7.92
CA THR A 110 16.33 27.41 -7.47
C THR A 110 16.48 27.23 -5.94
N PRO A 111 15.61 26.40 -5.31
CA PRO A 111 15.67 26.16 -3.87
C PRO A 111 16.94 25.43 -3.47
N GLY A 112 17.46 25.79 -2.29
CA GLY A 112 18.55 25.06 -1.64
C GLY A 112 18.05 23.78 -0.93
N VAL A 113 18.98 22.95 -0.50
CA VAL A 113 18.71 21.68 0.20
C VAL A 113 17.83 21.89 1.44
N GLY A 114 18.11 22.92 2.24
CA GLY A 114 17.35 23.24 3.46
C GLY A 114 15.87 23.50 3.17
N THR A 115 15.56 24.18 2.06
CA THR A 115 14.18 24.50 1.65
C THR A 115 13.35 23.23 1.40
N PHE A 116 13.92 22.18 0.83
CA PHE A 116 13.23 20.88 0.66
C PHE A 116 12.94 20.22 2.00
N TYR A 117 13.91 20.18 2.91
CA TYR A 117 13.67 19.62 4.25
C TYR A 117 12.63 20.42 5.06
N ASP A 118 12.63 21.73 4.93
CA ASP A 118 11.65 22.59 5.59
C ASP A 118 10.26 22.42 4.97
N PHE A 119 10.16 22.19 3.66
CA PHE A 119 8.91 21.87 3.02
C PHE A 119 8.34 20.52 3.51
N HIS A 120 9.16 19.48 3.65
CA HIS A 120 8.72 18.19 4.22
C HIS A 120 8.22 18.33 5.66
N LYS A 121 8.88 19.16 6.49
CA LYS A 121 8.37 19.43 7.85
C LYS A 121 7.01 20.12 7.84
N ARG A 122 6.73 20.95 6.84
CA ARG A 122 5.40 21.59 6.70
C ARG A 122 4.32 20.61 6.25
N LEU A 123 4.67 19.61 5.47
CA LEU A 123 3.75 18.53 5.08
C LEU A 123 3.45 17.55 6.22
N TRP A 124 4.27 17.52 7.25
CA TRP A 124 4.17 16.60 8.38
C TRP A 124 3.53 17.28 9.59
N LEU A 125 2.43 16.71 10.10
CA LEU A 125 1.64 17.33 11.17
C LEU A 125 2.04 16.83 12.58
N SER A 126 3.33 16.67 12.83
CA SER A 126 3.87 16.31 14.15
C SER A 126 5.20 16.99 14.40
N ASP A 127 5.48 17.33 15.66
CA ASP A 127 6.77 17.86 16.09
C ASP A 127 7.88 16.79 16.00
N SER A 128 7.52 15.53 16.19
CA SER A 128 8.43 14.39 16.01
C SER A 128 8.47 13.98 14.53
N LYS A 129 9.67 13.76 13.99
CA LYS A 129 9.84 13.20 12.62
C LYS A 129 9.59 11.68 12.57
N ASN A 130 9.42 11.04 13.72
CA ASN A 130 9.15 9.61 13.83
C ASN A 130 7.82 9.43 14.57
N LEU A 131 7.13 8.34 14.29
CA LEU A 131 5.86 7.98 14.94
C LEU A 131 6.11 7.48 16.36
N THR A 132 7.23 6.77 16.57
CA THR A 132 7.64 6.25 17.87
C THR A 132 8.69 7.18 18.51
N PRO A 133 8.65 7.42 19.82
CA PRO A 133 9.68 8.18 20.51
C PRO A 133 11.07 7.58 20.29
N ALA A 134 12.08 8.43 20.08
CA ALA A 134 13.46 7.96 19.87
C ALA A 134 14.06 7.29 21.12
N ALA A 135 13.62 7.69 22.31
CA ALA A 135 14.08 7.14 23.59
C ALA A 135 13.00 6.22 24.18
N HIS A 136 13.26 4.93 24.24
CA HIS A 136 12.36 3.96 24.84
C HIS A 136 13.15 2.82 25.52
N PRO A 137 12.50 2.02 26.40
CA PRO A 137 13.15 0.90 27.07
C PRO A 137 13.78 -0.07 26.07
N PRO A 138 14.88 -0.73 26.43
CA PRO A 138 15.44 -1.77 25.58
C PRO A 138 14.43 -2.92 25.45
N LYS A 139 14.32 -3.48 24.24
CA LYS A 139 13.50 -4.67 24.03
C LYS A 139 13.97 -5.80 24.93
N GLU A 140 13.05 -6.40 25.65
CA GLU A 140 13.33 -7.59 26.45
C GLU A 140 13.66 -8.75 25.51
N LYS A 141 14.76 -9.45 25.81
CA LYS A 141 15.09 -10.65 25.05
C LYS A 141 14.11 -11.76 25.48
N PRO A 142 13.53 -12.52 24.53
CA PRO A 142 12.72 -13.68 24.89
C PRO A 142 13.57 -14.61 25.78
N GLN A 143 12.98 -15.05 26.89
CA GLN A 143 13.64 -16.01 27.76
C GLN A 143 13.86 -17.30 26.99
N LYS A 144 15.12 -17.73 26.88
CA LYS A 144 15.43 -19.03 26.30
C LYS A 144 15.02 -20.12 27.30
N PRO A 145 14.36 -21.19 26.84
CA PRO A 145 14.07 -22.32 27.71
C PRO A 145 15.38 -22.87 28.29
N LYS A 146 15.39 -23.17 29.57
CA LYS A 146 16.60 -23.65 30.31
C LYS A 146 16.93 -25.11 30.03
N GLY A 147 16.09 -25.86 29.31
CA GLY A 147 16.31 -27.27 29.01
C GLY A 147 15.56 -27.71 27.76
N LYS A 148 15.84 -28.90 27.23
CA LYS A 148 15.18 -29.47 26.04
C LYS A 148 13.68 -29.75 26.24
N GLU A 149 13.21 -29.83 27.47
CA GLU A 149 11.82 -30.17 27.83
C GLU A 149 11.01 -28.98 28.34
N GLU A 150 11.64 -27.85 28.70
CA GLU A 150 10.92 -26.65 29.13
C GLU A 150 10.49 -25.84 27.92
N LYS A 151 9.19 -25.75 27.66
CA LYS A 151 8.62 -24.77 26.71
C LYS A 151 8.73 -23.38 27.34
N ALA A 152 9.23 -22.40 26.56
CA ALA A 152 9.16 -21.01 26.96
C ALA A 152 7.72 -20.65 27.35
N ALA A 153 7.55 -19.83 28.40
CA ALA A 153 6.23 -19.35 28.77
C ALA A 153 5.57 -18.70 27.55
N PRO A 154 4.29 -19.00 27.26
CA PRO A 154 3.59 -18.39 26.14
C PRO A 154 3.58 -16.88 26.33
N VAL A 155 4.18 -16.17 25.38
CA VAL A 155 4.04 -14.71 25.30
C VAL A 155 2.61 -14.46 24.83
N GLU A 156 1.86 -13.70 25.60
CA GLU A 156 0.53 -13.25 25.21
C GLU A 156 0.65 -12.44 23.90
N LYS A 157 0.12 -12.99 22.83
CA LYS A 157 0.20 -12.38 21.51
C LYS A 157 -1.15 -11.77 21.19
N VAL A 158 -1.14 -10.48 20.85
CA VAL A 158 -2.31 -9.82 20.29
C VAL A 158 -2.76 -10.59 19.03
N THR A 159 -3.99 -11.03 19.02
CA THR A 159 -4.56 -11.77 17.89
C THR A 159 -5.14 -10.83 16.84
N VAL A 160 -5.41 -11.36 15.65
CA VAL A 160 -6.15 -10.62 14.59
C VAL A 160 -7.54 -10.22 15.09
N GLU A 161 -8.20 -11.07 15.87
CA GLU A 161 -9.54 -10.80 16.44
C GLU A 161 -9.50 -9.64 17.44
N ASP A 162 -8.49 -9.63 18.33
CA ASP A 162 -8.30 -8.52 19.29
C ASP A 162 -8.10 -7.18 18.55
N LEU A 163 -7.33 -7.17 17.45
CA LEU A 163 -7.12 -5.96 16.65
C LEU A 163 -8.39 -5.51 15.93
N PHE A 164 -9.20 -6.42 15.39
CA PHE A 164 -10.48 -6.05 14.80
C PHE A 164 -11.37 -5.36 15.82
N LEU A 165 -11.57 -5.97 17.01
CA LEU A 165 -12.38 -5.40 18.09
C LEU A 165 -11.85 -4.03 18.53
N GLN A 166 -10.54 -3.94 18.74
CA GLN A 166 -9.90 -2.69 19.14
C GLN A 166 -10.09 -1.58 18.13
N PHE A 167 -9.91 -1.86 16.83
CA PHE A 167 -9.94 -0.83 15.79
C PHE A 167 -11.35 -0.49 15.30
N GLU A 168 -12.33 -1.34 15.52
CA GLU A 168 -13.74 -0.97 15.34
C GLU A 168 -14.20 0.06 16.36
N GLU A 169 -13.70 -0.02 17.61
CA GLU A 169 -14.00 0.94 18.65
C GLU A 169 -13.08 2.19 18.57
N ASN A 170 -11.78 1.97 18.37
CA ASN A 170 -10.76 3.01 18.39
C ASN A 170 -9.80 2.83 17.19
N PRO A 171 -10.09 3.43 16.03
CA PRO A 171 -9.23 3.35 14.85
C PRO A 171 -7.81 3.85 15.13
N PRO A 172 -6.79 3.28 14.47
CA PRO A 172 -5.40 3.68 14.67
C PRO A 172 -5.16 5.14 14.22
N SER A 173 -4.40 5.89 15.01
CA SER A 173 -4.06 7.30 14.72
C SER A 173 -2.67 7.49 14.11
N ASP A 174 -1.99 6.40 13.76
CA ASP A 174 -0.61 6.42 13.25
C ASP A 174 -0.45 7.28 11.99
N MET A 175 -1.51 7.41 11.19
CA MET A 175 -1.50 8.21 9.96
C MET A 175 -1.82 9.70 10.18
N ALA A 176 -2.18 10.12 11.39
CA ALA A 176 -2.50 11.54 11.68
C ALA A 176 -1.37 12.52 11.26
N PRO A 177 -0.06 12.23 11.48
CA PRO A 177 1.01 13.08 10.99
C PRO A 177 1.06 13.21 9.46
N CYS A 178 0.51 12.26 8.72
CA CYS A 178 0.44 12.26 7.26
C CYS A 178 -0.78 12.98 6.69
N ALA A 179 -1.68 13.51 7.52
CA ALA A 179 -2.98 14.01 7.06
C ALA A 179 -2.87 15.09 5.96
N LYS A 180 -1.87 15.97 6.01
CA LYS A 180 -1.65 16.98 4.95
C LYS A 180 -1.15 16.35 3.64
N LEU A 181 -0.26 15.36 3.71
CA LEU A 181 0.19 14.57 2.55
C LEU A 181 -0.99 13.82 1.94
N TRP A 182 -1.82 13.22 2.78
CA TRP A 182 -3.02 12.52 2.35
C TRP A 182 -4.02 13.47 1.67
N GLU A 183 -4.29 14.63 2.27
CA GLU A 183 -5.20 15.64 1.73
C GLU A 183 -4.78 16.05 0.30
N ILE A 184 -3.48 16.29 0.10
CA ILE A 184 -2.92 16.62 -1.22
C ILE A 184 -3.08 15.43 -2.17
N PHE A 185 -2.67 14.22 -1.77
CA PHE A 185 -2.79 13.03 -2.61
C PHE A 185 -4.24 12.74 -2.98
N HIS A 186 -5.14 12.77 -2.01
CA HIS A 186 -6.56 12.52 -2.20
C HIS A 186 -7.18 13.53 -3.17
N THR A 187 -6.97 14.82 -2.90
CA THR A 187 -7.65 15.90 -3.67
C THR A 187 -7.15 15.98 -5.11
N PHE A 188 -5.83 15.93 -5.33
CA PHE A 188 -5.27 16.22 -6.66
C PHE A 188 -4.99 14.96 -7.49
N PHE A 189 -4.79 13.80 -6.88
CA PHE A 189 -4.40 12.60 -7.61
C PHE A 189 -5.46 11.50 -7.57
N LEU A 190 -5.95 11.15 -6.40
CA LEU A 190 -6.93 10.08 -6.25
C LEU A 190 -8.29 10.48 -6.85
N GLN A 191 -8.82 11.66 -6.50
CA GLN A 191 -10.08 12.16 -7.05
C GLN A 191 -9.99 12.42 -8.56
N THR A 192 -8.85 12.91 -9.05
CA THR A 192 -8.62 13.09 -10.49
C THR A 192 -8.65 11.76 -11.23
N SER A 193 -7.98 10.73 -10.69
CA SER A 193 -8.03 9.38 -11.26
C SER A 193 -9.44 8.79 -11.23
N ALA A 194 -10.22 9.07 -10.18
CA ALA A 194 -11.61 8.65 -10.11
C ALA A 194 -12.47 9.39 -11.14
N SER A 195 -12.29 10.69 -11.33
CA SER A 195 -13.01 11.48 -12.34
C SER A 195 -12.71 11.05 -13.78
N GLN A 196 -11.51 10.53 -14.02
CA GLN A 196 -11.09 9.95 -15.31
C GLN A 196 -11.52 8.48 -15.47
N ASN A 197 -12.29 7.92 -14.53
CA ASN A 197 -12.73 6.52 -14.53
C ASN A 197 -11.58 5.50 -14.51
N LEU A 198 -10.42 5.86 -13.96
CA LEU A 198 -9.29 4.93 -13.78
C LEU A 198 -9.47 4.05 -12.54
N ILE A 199 -10.28 4.52 -11.59
CA ILE A 199 -10.69 3.82 -10.37
C ILE A 199 -12.15 4.16 -10.05
N SER A 200 -12.85 3.27 -9.33
CA SER A 200 -14.19 3.55 -8.83
C SER A 200 -14.19 3.57 -7.29
N LEU A 201 -14.33 4.75 -6.70
CA LEU A 201 -14.43 4.86 -5.23
C LEU A 201 -15.77 4.35 -4.67
N LYS A 202 -16.80 4.19 -5.51
CA LYS A 202 -18.13 3.70 -5.10
C LYS A 202 -18.28 2.18 -5.21
N GLU A 203 -17.41 1.54 -5.98
CA GLU A 203 -17.41 0.08 -6.19
C GLU A 203 -15.95 -0.42 -6.20
N LEU A 204 -15.20 -0.07 -5.15
CA LEU A 204 -13.77 -0.30 -5.10
C LEU A 204 -13.46 -1.79 -4.88
N ALA A 205 -12.61 -2.34 -5.74
CA ALA A 205 -11.99 -3.64 -5.55
C ALA A 205 -10.54 -3.43 -5.12
N LEU A 206 -10.18 -3.92 -3.93
CA LEU A 206 -8.86 -3.73 -3.35
C LEU A 206 -8.07 -5.04 -3.29
N ALA A 207 -6.84 -5.00 -3.76
CA ALA A 207 -5.82 -5.99 -3.42
C ALA A 207 -4.88 -5.40 -2.36
N GLY A 208 -4.48 -6.23 -1.40
CA GLY A 208 -3.53 -5.85 -0.36
C GLY A 208 -2.33 -6.80 -0.34
N ASP A 209 -1.13 -6.22 -0.20
CA ASP A 209 0.10 -7.00 -0.09
C ASP A 209 1.15 -6.24 0.72
N GLY A 210 1.90 -6.98 1.56
CA GLY A 210 3.05 -6.47 2.31
C GLY A 210 4.34 -6.65 1.52
N THR A 211 5.25 -5.68 1.62
CA THR A 211 6.57 -5.79 1.01
C THR A 211 7.66 -5.25 1.92
N PRO A 212 8.79 -5.98 2.10
CA PRO A 212 9.93 -5.49 2.87
C PRO A 212 10.48 -4.19 2.29
N VAL A 213 10.70 -3.17 3.13
CA VAL A 213 11.37 -1.92 2.78
C VAL A 213 12.68 -1.81 3.55
N TYR A 214 13.77 -1.92 2.83
CA TYR A 214 15.12 -1.87 3.38
C TYR A 214 15.53 -0.43 3.67
N THR A 215 16.06 -0.19 4.85
CA THR A 215 16.60 1.13 5.21
C THR A 215 18.12 1.13 5.22
N ALA A 216 18.72 2.30 5.03
CA ALA A 216 20.16 2.47 5.18
C ALA A 216 20.59 2.52 6.66
N ALA A 217 19.65 2.44 7.60
CA ALA A 217 19.94 2.45 9.02
C ALA A 217 20.29 1.04 9.52
N GLN A 218 21.04 1.02 10.59
CA GLN A 218 21.31 -0.19 11.36
C GLN A 218 20.58 -0.12 12.70
N GLU A 219 20.28 -1.25 13.30
CA GLU A 219 19.74 -1.32 14.67
C GLU A 219 20.81 -0.80 15.65
N ARG A 220 20.92 0.50 15.80
CA ARG A 220 21.82 1.14 16.75
C ARG A 220 21.03 1.63 17.96
N LYS A 221 21.44 1.13 19.12
CA LYS A 221 20.91 1.54 20.43
C LYS A 221 22.03 2.29 21.17
N THR A 222 21.81 3.56 21.46
CA THR A 222 22.76 4.37 22.24
C THR A 222 22.31 4.43 23.69
N ARG A 223 23.18 4.11 24.61
CA ARG A 223 22.93 4.28 26.06
C ARG A 223 22.98 5.78 26.41
N THR A 224 22.01 6.21 27.22
CA THR A 224 21.96 7.59 27.76
C THR A 224 22.33 7.63 29.23
N CYS A 225 22.47 6.46 29.88
CA CYS A 225 22.81 6.32 31.29
C CYS A 225 24.29 6.00 31.49
N LYS A 226 24.80 6.30 32.67
CA LYS A 226 26.17 5.95 33.13
C LYS A 226 26.28 4.56 33.75
N CYS A 227 25.27 3.70 33.61
CA CYS A 227 25.27 2.37 34.22
C CYS A 227 26.46 1.50 33.82
N LEU A 228 26.95 1.64 32.57
CA LEU A 228 28.11 0.87 32.12
C LEU A 228 29.41 1.30 32.84
N GLU A 229 29.58 2.59 33.10
CA GLU A 229 30.71 3.13 33.88
C GLU A 229 30.71 2.61 35.33
N ASN A 230 29.49 2.38 35.85
CA ASN A 230 29.26 1.81 37.18
C ASN A 230 29.25 0.26 37.21
N GLY A 231 29.72 -0.40 36.14
CA GLY A 231 29.80 -1.87 36.05
C GLY A 231 28.46 -2.58 35.76
N ILE A 232 27.35 -1.87 35.64
CA ILE A 232 26.04 -2.44 35.39
C ILE A 232 25.84 -2.64 33.87
N ARG A 233 25.96 -3.89 33.39
CA ARG A 233 25.85 -4.25 32.00
C ARG A 233 24.39 -4.36 31.52
N ASP A 234 23.49 -4.90 32.30
CA ASP A 234 22.09 -5.21 31.95
C ASP A 234 21.11 -4.25 32.63
N CYS A 235 21.31 -2.93 32.40
CA CYS A 235 20.39 -1.92 32.90
C CYS A 235 19.13 -1.81 32.04
N LYS A 236 17.99 -1.53 32.69
CA LYS A 236 16.68 -1.27 32.04
C LYS A 236 16.46 0.21 31.65
N CYS A 237 17.52 1.03 31.67
CA CYS A 237 17.43 2.43 31.30
C CYS A 237 17.13 2.59 29.80
N ASN A 238 16.44 3.67 29.45
CA ASN A 238 16.09 3.98 28.06
C ASN A 238 17.32 3.99 27.16
N ARG A 239 17.09 3.60 25.91
CA ARG A 239 18.05 3.66 24.80
C ARG A 239 17.55 4.65 23.76
N ILE A 240 18.46 5.33 23.07
CA ILE A 240 18.13 6.13 21.90
C ILE A 240 18.30 5.28 20.64
N TYR A 241 17.26 5.25 19.83
CA TYR A 241 17.21 4.58 18.54
C TYR A 241 17.31 5.61 17.42
N HIS A 242 18.15 5.35 16.42
CA HIS A 242 18.31 6.27 15.28
C HIS A 242 17.12 6.25 14.31
N GLN A 243 16.46 5.10 14.17
CA GLN A 243 15.18 4.94 13.49
C GLN A 243 14.25 4.12 14.39
N PRO A 244 13.54 4.76 15.32
CA PRO A 244 12.76 4.07 16.34
C PRO A 244 11.57 3.29 15.77
N ASP A 245 11.06 3.69 14.60
CA ASP A 245 9.93 3.06 13.92
C ASP A 245 10.31 1.82 13.10
N CYS A 246 11.62 1.58 12.90
CA CYS A 246 12.12 0.40 12.21
C CYS A 246 12.34 -0.78 13.15
N ASP A 247 12.28 -1.99 12.61
CA ASP A 247 12.64 -3.21 13.32
C ASP A 247 13.33 -4.22 12.40
N ILE A 248 13.74 -5.37 12.97
CA ILE A 248 14.29 -6.50 12.22
C ILE A 248 13.11 -7.35 11.73
N GLY A 249 13.06 -7.56 10.43
CA GLY A 249 12.14 -8.46 9.75
C GLY A 249 12.87 -9.57 9.00
N TRP A 250 12.10 -10.52 8.50
CA TRP A 250 12.58 -11.60 7.65
C TRP A 250 12.01 -11.45 6.24
N ASP A 251 12.88 -11.29 5.25
CA ASP A 251 12.49 -11.31 3.84
C ASP A 251 12.57 -12.76 3.33
N SER A 252 11.41 -13.39 3.18
CA SER A 252 11.31 -14.78 2.71
C SER A 252 11.75 -14.96 1.25
N HIS A 253 11.56 -13.94 0.41
CA HIS A 253 11.94 -13.98 -0.99
C HIS A 253 13.47 -13.96 -1.15
N ARG A 254 14.17 -13.11 -0.37
CA ARG A 254 15.65 -13.00 -0.40
C ARG A 254 16.33 -13.90 0.62
N ASN A 255 15.55 -14.62 1.44
CA ASN A 255 16.02 -15.52 2.49
C ASN A 255 17.05 -14.88 3.44
N ARG A 256 16.74 -13.67 3.93
CA ARG A 256 17.62 -12.91 4.83
C ARG A 256 16.87 -12.00 5.80
N TYR A 257 17.52 -11.68 6.91
CA TYR A 257 17.06 -10.63 7.81
C TYR A 257 17.37 -9.25 7.23
N TYR A 258 16.49 -8.28 7.52
CA TYR A 258 16.69 -6.88 7.19
C TYR A 258 16.24 -5.98 8.35
N PHE A 259 16.75 -4.74 8.39
CA PHE A 259 16.31 -3.72 9.31
C PHE A 259 15.57 -2.63 8.53
N GLY A 260 14.30 -2.42 8.84
CA GLY A 260 13.48 -1.51 8.07
C GLY A 260 12.00 -1.54 8.42
N TYR A 261 11.20 -1.34 7.40
CA TYR A 261 9.75 -1.38 7.47
C TYR A 261 9.19 -2.57 6.67
N ASP A 262 7.97 -2.93 6.99
CA ASP A 262 7.07 -3.61 6.08
C ASP A 262 6.08 -2.58 5.53
N LEU A 263 6.05 -2.39 4.21
CA LEU A 263 5.09 -1.53 3.53
C LEU A 263 3.88 -2.37 3.14
N TYR A 264 2.75 -2.12 3.78
CA TYR A 264 1.49 -2.67 3.35
C TYR A 264 0.80 -1.68 2.41
N MET A 265 0.55 -2.09 1.15
CA MET A 265 -0.10 -1.26 0.14
C MET A 265 -1.47 -1.82 -0.22
N LEU A 266 -2.50 -0.96 -0.17
CA LEU A 266 -3.80 -1.24 -0.78
C LEU A 266 -3.84 -0.64 -2.18
N THR A 267 -4.19 -1.46 -3.16
CA THR A 267 -4.15 -1.13 -4.60
C THR A 267 -5.51 -1.40 -5.23
N ALA A 268 -5.96 -0.52 -6.12
CA ALA A 268 -7.17 -0.75 -6.92
C ALA A 268 -6.91 -1.90 -7.91
N SER A 269 -7.46 -3.07 -7.61
CA SER A 269 -7.21 -4.30 -8.35
C SER A 269 -7.96 -4.40 -9.68
N ASP A 270 -9.00 -3.59 -9.86
CA ASP A 270 -9.80 -3.44 -11.09
C ASP A 270 -9.28 -2.34 -12.00
N SER A 271 -8.30 -1.57 -11.54
CA SER A 271 -7.62 -0.57 -12.37
C SER A 271 -6.63 -1.23 -13.33
N LYS A 272 -6.69 -0.86 -14.62
CA LYS A 272 -5.71 -1.31 -15.63
C LYS A 272 -4.27 -0.86 -15.31
N ASN A 273 -4.11 0.14 -14.45
CA ASN A 273 -2.84 0.75 -14.10
C ASN A 273 -2.34 0.35 -12.70
N ASP A 274 -3.02 -0.57 -12.00
CA ASP A 274 -2.66 -1.02 -10.66
C ASP A 274 -2.36 0.16 -9.71
N LEU A 275 -3.34 1.07 -9.56
CA LEU A 275 -3.13 2.33 -8.85
C LEU A 275 -3.12 2.16 -7.33
N PRO A 276 -2.11 2.72 -6.63
CA PRO A 276 -2.05 2.69 -5.17
C PRO A 276 -3.17 3.53 -4.56
N ILE A 277 -3.86 2.99 -3.57
CA ILE A 277 -4.95 3.68 -2.86
C ILE A 277 -4.48 4.17 -1.51
N PHE A 278 -3.88 3.30 -0.68
CA PHE A 278 -3.51 3.67 0.67
C PHE A 278 -2.29 2.89 1.18
N PRO A 279 -1.25 3.58 1.67
CA PRO A 279 -0.02 2.98 2.16
C PRO A 279 -0.02 2.89 3.68
N PHE A 280 0.67 1.92 4.25
CA PHE A 280 1.01 1.91 5.67
C PHE A 280 2.40 1.30 5.90
N LEU A 281 3.28 2.03 6.59
CA LEU A 281 4.61 1.56 6.97
C LEU A 281 4.57 1.00 8.39
N SER A 282 4.71 -0.31 8.51
CA SER A 282 4.84 -1.03 9.77
C SER A 282 6.32 -1.26 10.12
N PRO A 283 6.70 -1.42 11.41
CA PRO A 283 7.99 -2.02 11.74
C PRO A 283 8.13 -3.39 11.09
N ALA A 284 9.30 -3.72 10.54
CA ALA A 284 9.52 -4.96 9.79
C ALA A 284 9.24 -6.26 10.57
N SER A 285 9.13 -6.18 11.91
CA SER A 285 8.73 -7.32 12.75
C SER A 285 7.22 -7.58 12.82
N ARG A 286 6.39 -6.68 12.25
CA ARG A 286 4.94 -6.83 12.26
C ARG A 286 4.52 -7.77 11.13
N HIS A 287 3.68 -8.74 11.45
CA HIS A 287 3.14 -9.67 10.47
C HIS A 287 2.12 -8.99 9.54
N ASP A 288 2.09 -9.37 8.26
CA ASP A 288 1.24 -8.77 7.22
C ASP A 288 -0.23 -8.72 7.60
N SER A 289 -0.77 -9.79 8.22
CA SER A 289 -2.14 -9.81 8.71
C SER A 289 -2.46 -8.72 9.74
N HIS A 290 -1.48 -8.30 10.54
CA HIS A 290 -1.64 -7.16 11.44
C HIS A 290 -1.42 -5.85 10.71
N GLY A 291 -0.40 -5.76 9.83
CA GLY A 291 -0.11 -4.60 9.00
C GLY A 291 -1.32 -4.17 8.17
N PHE A 292 -2.03 -5.14 7.59
CA PHE A 292 -3.29 -4.91 6.90
C PHE A 292 -4.32 -4.19 7.78
N LEU A 293 -4.53 -4.60 9.02
CA LEU A 293 -5.56 -4.00 9.88
C LEU A 293 -5.27 -2.53 10.20
N TYR A 294 -4.01 -2.21 10.49
CA TYR A 294 -3.60 -0.81 10.64
C TYR A 294 -3.85 0.00 9.36
N ASN A 295 -3.47 -0.54 8.21
CA ASN A 295 -3.71 0.08 6.91
C ASN A 295 -5.21 0.26 6.65
N TRP A 296 -6.00 -0.81 6.80
CA TRP A 296 -7.42 -0.84 6.50
C TRP A 296 -8.23 0.16 7.32
N PHE A 297 -8.05 0.16 8.65
CA PHE A 297 -8.81 1.07 9.51
C PHE A 297 -8.36 2.52 9.37
N SER A 298 -7.06 2.77 9.12
CA SER A 298 -6.58 4.12 8.76
C SER A 298 -7.18 4.59 7.44
N MET A 299 -7.22 3.72 6.41
CA MET A 299 -7.87 4.04 5.14
C MET A 299 -9.35 4.37 5.33
N LYS A 300 -10.11 3.56 6.06
CA LYS A 300 -11.54 3.83 6.31
C LYS A 300 -11.78 5.17 7.01
N GLN A 301 -10.88 5.56 7.90
CA GLN A 301 -10.95 6.85 8.59
C GLN A 301 -10.63 8.02 7.64
N MET A 302 -9.64 7.87 6.77
CA MET A 302 -9.14 8.95 5.91
C MET A 302 -9.80 9.01 4.53
N LEU A 303 -10.51 7.94 4.13
CA LEU A 303 -11.25 7.83 2.87
C LEU A 303 -12.68 7.30 3.14
N PRO A 304 -13.50 8.01 3.94
CA PRO A 304 -14.81 7.52 4.39
C PRO A 304 -15.83 7.36 3.24
N GLU A 305 -15.64 8.05 2.12
CA GLU A 305 -16.51 7.96 0.95
C GLU A 305 -16.29 6.71 0.10
N ALA A 306 -15.21 5.96 0.33
CA ALA A 306 -14.92 4.74 -0.45
C ALA A 306 -15.81 3.58 -0.01
N VAL A 307 -16.45 2.96 -0.99
CA VAL A 307 -17.27 1.76 -0.81
C VAL A 307 -16.54 0.55 -1.39
N VAL A 308 -15.90 -0.22 -0.51
CA VAL A 308 -15.18 -1.43 -0.92
C VAL A 308 -16.16 -2.57 -1.13
N LYS A 309 -16.15 -3.19 -2.32
CA LYS A 309 -16.99 -4.32 -2.71
C LYS A 309 -16.24 -5.65 -2.72
N LYS A 310 -14.97 -5.62 -3.06
CA LYS A 310 -14.11 -6.81 -3.14
C LYS A 310 -12.82 -6.56 -2.37
N LEU A 311 -12.38 -7.57 -1.63
CA LEU A 311 -11.11 -7.56 -0.90
C LEU A 311 -10.33 -8.82 -1.26
N ILE A 312 -9.17 -8.64 -1.87
CA ILE A 312 -8.34 -9.70 -2.44
C ILE A 312 -7.02 -9.75 -1.67
N LEU A 313 -6.81 -10.82 -0.90
CA LEU A 313 -5.66 -10.98 -0.01
C LEU A 313 -5.04 -12.36 -0.18
N ASP A 314 -3.76 -12.47 0.21
CA ASP A 314 -3.07 -13.74 0.22
C ASP A 314 -3.50 -14.65 1.41
N SER A 315 -2.98 -15.86 1.44
CA SER A 315 -3.28 -16.86 2.47
C SER A 315 -2.78 -16.49 3.88
N ALA A 316 -1.93 -15.48 4.04
CA ALA A 316 -1.52 -14.98 5.36
C ALA A 316 -2.71 -14.36 6.13
N HIS A 317 -3.74 -13.93 5.40
CA HIS A 317 -4.97 -13.32 5.92
C HIS A 317 -6.11 -14.33 6.12
N ASP A 318 -5.89 -15.64 5.88
CA ASP A 318 -6.91 -16.68 6.00
C ASP A 318 -7.25 -16.99 7.47
N ALA A 319 -7.98 -16.09 8.10
CA ALA A 319 -8.47 -16.21 9.47
C ALA A 319 -9.95 -15.79 9.57
N MET A 320 -10.70 -16.47 10.45
CA MET A 320 -12.16 -16.27 10.60
C MET A 320 -12.58 -14.81 10.79
N PRO A 321 -11.85 -13.96 11.56
CA PRO A 321 -12.24 -12.56 11.75
C PRO A 321 -12.35 -11.77 10.45
N TYR A 322 -11.50 -12.02 9.45
CA TYR A 322 -11.58 -11.36 8.14
C TYR A 322 -12.91 -11.68 7.42
N TYR A 323 -13.29 -12.94 7.38
CA TYR A 323 -14.53 -13.34 6.72
C TYR A 323 -15.77 -12.82 7.45
N ASN A 324 -15.75 -12.81 8.78
CA ASN A 324 -16.83 -12.26 9.60
C ASN A 324 -16.98 -10.76 9.33
N TYR A 325 -15.88 -10.03 9.35
CA TYR A 325 -15.85 -8.60 9.06
C TYR A 325 -16.36 -8.30 7.65
N CYS A 326 -15.85 -9.00 6.63
CA CYS A 326 -16.30 -8.83 5.25
C CYS A 326 -17.79 -9.09 5.11
N LYS A 327 -18.30 -10.15 5.73
CA LYS A 327 -19.73 -10.48 5.72
C LYS A 327 -20.58 -9.38 6.35
N THR A 328 -20.18 -8.84 7.50
CA THR A 328 -20.90 -7.77 8.19
C THR A 328 -20.93 -6.47 7.38
N ASN A 329 -19.84 -6.18 6.65
CA ASN A 329 -19.70 -4.95 5.86
C ASN A 329 -20.09 -5.11 4.39
N GLY A 330 -20.65 -6.25 3.96
CA GLY A 330 -21.09 -6.48 2.57
C GLY A 330 -19.94 -6.53 1.56
N ILE A 331 -18.75 -6.95 1.99
CA ILE A 331 -17.54 -7.07 1.18
C ILE A 331 -17.40 -8.55 0.75
N THR A 332 -17.09 -8.79 -0.51
CA THR A 332 -16.76 -10.14 -0.99
C THR A 332 -15.26 -10.41 -0.82
N PRO A 333 -14.88 -11.35 0.07
CA PRO A 333 -13.46 -11.68 0.26
C PRO A 333 -12.99 -12.71 -0.77
N PHE A 334 -11.85 -12.43 -1.38
CA PHE A 334 -11.10 -13.37 -2.21
C PHE A 334 -9.77 -13.65 -1.50
N ILE A 335 -9.78 -14.64 -0.59
CA ILE A 335 -8.62 -15.01 0.24
C ILE A 335 -8.31 -16.48 -0.01
N ASP A 336 -7.05 -16.80 -0.30
CA ASP A 336 -6.61 -18.17 -0.49
C ASP A 336 -6.57 -18.93 0.84
N LEU A 337 -6.76 -20.25 0.79
CA LEU A 337 -6.79 -21.08 2.00
C LEU A 337 -5.37 -21.36 2.51
N ASN A 338 -5.17 -21.11 3.78
CA ASN A 338 -3.96 -21.48 4.48
C ASN A 338 -4.14 -22.83 5.21
N TRP A 339 -3.37 -23.81 4.82
CA TRP A 339 -3.32 -25.10 5.51
C TRP A 339 -2.39 -25.03 6.73
N LYS A 340 -2.95 -24.66 7.86
CA LYS A 340 -2.20 -24.57 9.12
C LYS A 340 -1.53 -25.91 9.43
N CYS A 341 -0.22 -25.90 9.56
CA CYS A 341 0.59 -27.11 9.82
C CYS A 341 0.45 -28.20 8.74
N GLY A 342 0.19 -27.83 7.49
CA GLY A 342 0.04 -28.77 6.37
C GLY A 342 -1.20 -29.69 6.46
N ARG A 343 -2.16 -29.35 7.35
CA ARG A 343 -3.37 -30.15 7.51
C ARG A 343 -4.54 -29.49 6.79
N PRO A 344 -5.31 -30.24 5.97
CA PRO A 344 -6.51 -29.73 5.36
C PRO A 344 -7.54 -29.38 6.44
N PRO A 345 -8.34 -28.32 6.25
CA PRO A 345 -9.44 -28.01 7.17
C PRO A 345 -10.48 -29.11 7.14
N VAL A 346 -11.00 -29.47 8.32
CA VAL A 346 -12.11 -30.39 8.50
C VAL A 346 -13.40 -29.58 8.64
N TYR A 347 -14.41 -29.89 7.83
CA TYR A 347 -15.70 -29.20 7.86
C TYR A 347 -16.71 -29.90 8.79
N LYS A 348 -16.83 -31.19 8.66
CA LYS A 348 -17.64 -32.07 9.52
C LYS A 348 -16.89 -33.38 9.69
N ASP A 349 -17.30 -34.22 10.60
CA ASP A 349 -16.58 -35.40 11.13
C ASP A 349 -15.76 -36.22 10.12
N ASP A 350 -16.26 -36.35 8.89
CA ASP A 350 -15.67 -37.16 7.83
C ASP A 350 -15.37 -36.40 6.52
N ILE A 351 -15.58 -35.06 6.53
CA ILE A 351 -15.40 -34.21 5.36
C ILE A 351 -14.20 -33.29 5.56
N THR A 352 -13.17 -33.49 4.79
CA THR A 352 -12.02 -32.60 4.69
C THR A 352 -12.17 -31.71 3.45
N ILE A 353 -11.48 -30.58 3.47
CA ILE A 353 -11.49 -29.60 2.37
C ILE A 353 -10.12 -29.58 1.72
N ASN A 354 -10.02 -29.67 0.39
CA ASN A 354 -8.75 -29.54 -0.31
C ASN A 354 -8.29 -28.07 -0.46
N SER A 355 -7.12 -27.84 -1.09
CA SER A 355 -6.54 -26.50 -1.33
C SER A 355 -7.47 -25.59 -2.13
N ASP A 356 -8.31 -26.14 -3.00
CA ASP A 356 -9.24 -25.36 -3.83
C ASP A 356 -10.57 -25.05 -3.09
N GLY A 357 -10.69 -25.41 -1.80
CA GLY A 357 -11.91 -25.22 -1.02
C GLY A 357 -13.01 -26.25 -1.33
N ILE A 358 -12.68 -27.34 -2.02
CA ILE A 358 -13.63 -28.37 -2.41
C ILE A 358 -13.70 -29.46 -1.33
N PRO A 359 -14.91 -29.86 -0.87
CA PRO A 359 -15.06 -31.01 0.02
C PRO A 359 -14.56 -32.30 -0.64
N LEU A 360 -13.83 -33.11 0.13
CA LEU A 360 -13.47 -34.46 -0.25
C LEU A 360 -14.50 -35.44 0.32
N CYS A 361 -14.91 -36.40 -0.49
CA CYS A 361 -15.73 -37.50 0.04
C CYS A 361 -14.89 -38.39 0.97
N PRO A 362 -15.50 -39.28 1.80
CA PRO A 362 -14.75 -40.15 2.71
C PRO A 362 -13.71 -41.08 2.05
N LYS A 363 -13.76 -41.22 0.75
CA LYS A 363 -12.77 -41.95 -0.07
C LYS A 363 -11.70 -41.02 -0.67
N GLY A 364 -11.63 -39.73 -0.27
CA GLY A 364 -10.64 -38.78 -0.73
C GLY A 364 -10.85 -38.17 -2.11
N PHE A 365 -11.99 -38.43 -2.78
CA PHE A 365 -12.26 -37.83 -4.10
C PHE A 365 -12.87 -36.44 -3.95
N PRO A 366 -12.40 -35.42 -4.73
CA PRO A 366 -13.02 -34.10 -4.72
C PRO A 366 -14.46 -34.19 -5.24
N MET A 367 -15.38 -33.61 -4.46
CA MET A 367 -16.80 -33.60 -4.77
C MET A 367 -17.11 -32.59 -5.87
N LYS A 368 -18.16 -32.85 -6.67
CA LYS A 368 -18.60 -31.93 -7.73
C LYS A 368 -19.57 -30.91 -7.17
N GLN A 369 -19.32 -29.62 -7.46
CA GLN A 369 -20.28 -28.57 -7.16
C GLN A 369 -21.58 -28.84 -7.94
N ALA A 370 -22.69 -28.81 -7.23
CA ALA A 370 -24.02 -29.06 -7.80
C ALA A 370 -24.86 -27.78 -7.88
N ALA A 371 -24.74 -26.87 -6.90
CA ALA A 371 -25.50 -25.62 -6.89
C ALA A 371 -24.86 -24.62 -5.90
N VAL A 372 -24.93 -23.34 -6.22
CA VAL A 372 -24.74 -22.24 -5.27
C VAL A 372 -26.12 -21.69 -4.92
N GLU A 373 -26.44 -21.65 -3.63
CA GLU A 373 -27.72 -21.17 -3.12
C GLU A 373 -27.52 -19.94 -2.22
N PRO A 374 -27.24 -18.74 -2.78
CA PRO A 374 -26.87 -17.55 -2.00
C PRO A 374 -27.95 -17.15 -0.99
N LYS A 375 -29.24 -17.25 -1.36
CA LYS A 375 -30.36 -16.96 -0.47
C LYS A 375 -30.43 -17.87 0.77
N LYS A 376 -29.87 -19.08 0.67
CA LYS A 376 -29.76 -20.03 1.78
C LYS A 376 -28.36 -20.01 2.42
N GLY A 377 -27.47 -19.17 1.94
CA GLY A 377 -26.07 -19.07 2.43
C GLY A 377 -25.33 -20.40 2.36
N ARG A 378 -25.46 -21.16 1.26
CA ARG A 378 -24.84 -22.48 1.14
C ARG A 378 -24.42 -22.83 -0.28
N ILE A 379 -23.38 -23.67 -0.38
CA ILE A 379 -22.93 -24.31 -1.62
C ILE A 379 -23.19 -25.81 -1.47
N LYS A 380 -23.82 -26.41 -2.48
CA LYS A 380 -24.09 -27.84 -2.52
C LYS A 380 -23.07 -28.56 -3.37
N TYR A 381 -22.47 -29.57 -2.80
CA TYR A 381 -21.57 -30.51 -3.47
C TYR A 381 -22.22 -31.92 -3.48
N ARG A 382 -21.90 -32.69 -4.52
CA ARG A 382 -22.36 -34.08 -4.64
C ARG A 382 -21.24 -35.04 -4.98
N CYS A 383 -21.45 -36.32 -4.72
CA CYS A 383 -20.53 -37.38 -5.00
C CYS A 383 -20.02 -37.35 -6.46
N PRO A 384 -18.69 -37.36 -6.68
CA PRO A 384 -18.10 -37.29 -8.02
C PRO A 384 -18.28 -38.59 -8.82
N LYS A 385 -18.53 -39.72 -8.15
CA LYS A 385 -18.60 -41.05 -8.72
C LYS A 385 -20.04 -41.47 -9.08
N ILE A 386 -21.01 -40.57 -8.98
CA ILE A 386 -22.35 -40.83 -9.46
C ILE A 386 -22.41 -40.55 -10.96
N THR A 387 -22.85 -41.57 -11.70
CA THR A 387 -23.14 -41.50 -13.13
C THR A 387 -24.61 -41.89 -13.38
N CYS A 388 -25.21 -41.34 -14.43
CA CYS A 388 -26.54 -41.69 -14.86
C CYS A 388 -26.47 -42.49 -16.16
N LYS A 389 -26.76 -43.79 -16.10
CA LYS A 389 -26.95 -44.64 -17.28
C LYS A 389 -28.43 -44.96 -17.43
N GLY A 390 -29.01 -44.71 -18.61
CA GLY A 390 -30.43 -44.94 -18.85
C GLY A 390 -31.38 -44.20 -17.90
N GLY A 391 -31.02 -43.02 -17.44
CA GLY A 391 -31.84 -42.21 -16.51
C GLY A 391 -31.76 -42.63 -15.03
N THR A 392 -31.09 -43.72 -14.69
CA THR A 392 -30.94 -44.19 -13.31
C THR A 392 -29.56 -43.82 -12.76
N PRO A 393 -29.46 -43.05 -11.67
CA PRO A 393 -28.19 -42.76 -11.03
C PRO A 393 -27.63 -43.98 -10.30
N HIS A 394 -26.34 -44.26 -10.45
CA HIS A 394 -25.62 -45.31 -9.72
C HIS A 394 -24.22 -44.88 -9.35
N CYS A 395 -23.70 -45.41 -8.25
CA CYS A 395 -22.33 -45.16 -7.79
C CYS A 395 -21.35 -46.08 -8.51
N THR A 396 -20.24 -45.54 -8.99
CA THR A 396 -19.16 -46.31 -9.62
C THR A 396 -18.07 -46.70 -8.64
N CYS A 397 -18.20 -46.47 -7.33
CA CYS A 397 -17.25 -46.92 -6.31
C CYS A 397 -17.46 -48.41 -6.01
N GLU A 398 -16.35 -49.16 -5.82
CA GLU A 398 -16.43 -50.54 -5.34
C GLU A 398 -17.10 -50.66 -3.98
N ASN A 399 -16.82 -49.73 -3.07
CA ASN A 399 -17.45 -49.61 -1.77
C ASN A 399 -18.11 -48.24 -1.60
N PRO A 400 -19.39 -48.09 -1.93
CA PRO A 400 -20.12 -46.84 -1.79
C PRO A 400 -20.12 -46.33 -0.35
N CYS A 401 -19.88 -45.01 -0.14
CA CYS A 401 -19.90 -44.37 1.18
C CYS A 401 -21.30 -43.86 1.58
N SER A 402 -22.32 -44.14 0.78
CA SER A 402 -23.71 -43.75 1.01
C SER A 402 -24.65 -44.62 0.18
N ASP A 403 -25.78 -45.04 0.78
CA ASP A 403 -26.84 -45.78 0.12
C ASP A 403 -27.83 -44.88 -0.62
N ALA A 404 -27.64 -43.56 -0.54
CA ALA A 404 -28.53 -42.61 -1.21
C ALA A 404 -28.45 -42.74 -2.74
N LYS A 405 -29.62 -42.77 -3.41
CA LYS A 405 -29.74 -42.88 -4.86
C LYS A 405 -28.84 -41.94 -5.67
N TYR A 406 -28.61 -40.71 -5.17
CA TYR A 406 -27.76 -39.69 -5.80
C TYR A 406 -26.40 -39.58 -5.15
N GLY A 407 -25.98 -40.55 -4.33
CA GLY A 407 -24.78 -40.55 -3.55
C GLY A 407 -24.73 -39.48 -2.45
N ARG A 408 -23.56 -39.32 -1.85
CA ARG A 408 -23.38 -38.36 -0.75
C ARG A 408 -23.47 -36.93 -1.26
N ASN A 409 -24.22 -36.10 -0.54
CA ASN A 409 -24.28 -34.66 -0.74
C ASN A 409 -23.70 -33.95 0.49
N VAL A 410 -22.91 -32.89 0.26
CA VAL A 410 -22.37 -32.02 1.29
C VAL A 410 -22.83 -30.59 1.00
N HIS A 411 -23.25 -29.90 2.03
CA HIS A 411 -23.55 -28.48 1.99
C HIS A 411 -22.54 -27.73 2.82
N LEU A 412 -21.71 -26.91 2.16
CA LEU A 412 -20.93 -25.89 2.86
C LEU A 412 -21.86 -24.74 3.21
N VAL A 413 -22.01 -24.44 4.49
CA VAL A 413 -22.96 -23.42 4.96
C VAL A 413 -22.17 -22.26 5.55
N MET A 414 -22.44 -21.03 5.07
CA MET A 414 -21.77 -19.80 5.50
C MET A 414 -21.88 -19.58 7.02
N LYS A 415 -23.06 -19.94 7.61
CA LYS A 415 -23.28 -19.80 9.05
C LYS A 415 -22.33 -20.69 9.86
N ASP A 416 -22.04 -21.89 9.36
CA ASP A 416 -21.19 -22.85 10.06
C ASP A 416 -19.70 -22.46 9.94
N ASN A 417 -19.28 -22.03 8.74
CA ASN A 417 -17.91 -21.64 8.48
C ASN A 417 -17.80 -20.70 7.27
N PRO A 418 -17.85 -19.37 7.45
CA PRO A 418 -17.76 -18.41 6.36
C PRO A 418 -16.42 -18.47 5.59
N ARG A 419 -15.34 -18.94 6.22
CA ARG A 419 -14.04 -19.16 5.59
C ARG A 419 -14.11 -20.18 4.45
N LEU A 420 -14.93 -21.22 4.59
CA LEU A 420 -15.11 -22.27 3.58
C LEU A 420 -16.22 -21.98 2.59
N PHE A 421 -17.03 -20.97 2.86
CA PHE A 421 -18.09 -20.53 1.96
C PHE A 421 -17.58 -19.35 1.11
N ASN A 422 -17.50 -19.55 -0.18
CA ASN A 422 -17.23 -18.48 -1.13
C ASN A 422 -18.33 -18.43 -2.18
N ASN A 423 -18.66 -17.22 -2.58
CA ASN A 423 -19.54 -16.96 -3.70
C ASN A 423 -18.91 -15.83 -4.55
N PRO A 424 -18.33 -16.15 -5.70
CA PRO A 424 -18.24 -17.48 -6.35
C PRO A 424 -17.36 -18.48 -5.58
N PRO A 425 -17.56 -19.81 -5.81
CA PRO A 425 -16.70 -20.84 -5.21
C PRO A 425 -15.24 -20.80 -5.68
N ARG A 426 -14.30 -21.15 -4.80
CA ARG A 426 -12.85 -21.09 -5.09
C ARG A 426 -12.41 -21.91 -6.30
N ASP A 427 -13.06 -23.04 -6.60
CA ASP A 427 -12.77 -23.89 -7.76
C ASP A 427 -13.35 -23.35 -9.08
N SER A 428 -14.19 -22.31 -9.01
CA SER A 428 -14.78 -21.71 -10.21
C SER A 428 -13.77 -20.86 -10.99
N ILE A 429 -14.00 -20.75 -12.29
CA ILE A 429 -13.20 -19.86 -13.17
C ILE A 429 -13.35 -18.40 -12.73
N GLU A 430 -14.55 -18.01 -12.35
CA GLU A 430 -14.87 -16.66 -11.89
C GLU A 430 -14.04 -16.28 -10.66
N TRP A 431 -13.99 -17.15 -9.64
CA TRP A 431 -13.18 -16.88 -8.46
C TRP A 431 -11.68 -16.74 -8.79
N LYS A 432 -11.17 -17.62 -9.66
CA LYS A 432 -9.76 -17.60 -10.07
C LYS A 432 -9.40 -16.33 -10.83
N LEU A 433 -10.29 -15.85 -11.69
CA LEU A 433 -10.10 -14.58 -12.41
C LEU A 433 -10.05 -13.39 -11.44
N GLU A 434 -10.98 -13.32 -10.48
CA GLU A 434 -10.98 -12.27 -9.45
C GLU A 434 -9.75 -12.35 -8.54
N TYR A 435 -9.39 -13.55 -8.10
CA TYR A 435 -8.22 -13.74 -7.23
C TYR A 435 -6.90 -13.42 -7.93
N ASN A 436 -6.77 -13.68 -9.23
CA ASN A 436 -5.59 -13.32 -10.00
C ASN A 436 -5.32 -11.80 -10.03
N ALA A 437 -6.36 -10.98 -9.81
CA ALA A 437 -6.20 -9.54 -9.67
C ALA A 437 -5.37 -9.14 -8.42
N ARG A 438 -5.08 -10.07 -7.49
CA ARG A 438 -4.13 -9.87 -6.38
C ARG A 438 -2.76 -9.39 -6.86
N THR A 439 -2.33 -9.87 -8.03
CA THR A 439 -1.04 -9.48 -8.61
C THR A 439 -0.93 -7.98 -8.91
N SER A 440 -2.03 -7.22 -8.86
CA SER A 440 -2.01 -5.75 -8.96
C SER A 440 -1.20 -5.11 -7.83
N ALA A 441 -1.32 -5.62 -6.59
CA ALA A 441 -0.55 -5.14 -5.47
C ALA A 441 0.95 -5.45 -5.63
N GLU A 442 1.31 -6.64 -6.13
CA GLU A 442 2.70 -7.01 -6.42
C GLU A 442 3.31 -6.13 -7.51
N ARG A 443 2.54 -5.82 -8.59
CA ARG A 443 2.99 -4.91 -9.65
C ARG A 443 3.12 -3.47 -9.16
N CYS A 444 2.21 -3.01 -8.28
CA CYS A 444 2.31 -1.71 -7.63
C CYS A 444 3.59 -1.62 -6.78
N ASN A 445 3.81 -2.59 -5.88
CA ASN A 445 5.00 -2.68 -5.03
C ASN A 445 6.30 -2.71 -5.87
N LYS A 446 6.30 -3.45 -7.00
CA LYS A 446 7.44 -3.49 -7.92
C LYS A 446 7.73 -2.09 -8.49
N ARG A 447 6.69 -1.37 -8.96
CA ARG A 447 6.88 0.00 -9.50
C ARG A 447 7.48 0.92 -8.45
N GLU A 448 6.97 0.90 -7.22
CA GLU A 448 7.50 1.73 -6.15
C GLU A 448 8.98 1.46 -5.87
N LYS A 449 9.34 0.18 -5.73
CA LYS A 449 10.70 -0.22 -5.32
C LYS A 449 11.70 -0.18 -6.46
N ILE A 450 11.34 -0.67 -7.64
CA ILE A 450 12.25 -0.86 -8.78
C ILE A 450 12.21 0.36 -9.71
N ASP A 451 10.99 0.73 -10.16
CA ASP A 451 10.86 1.75 -11.20
C ASP A 451 11.06 3.15 -10.62
N TYR A 452 10.56 3.43 -9.40
CA TYR A 452 10.68 4.71 -8.71
C TYR A 452 11.76 4.76 -7.63
N LYS A 453 12.50 3.68 -7.42
CA LYS A 453 13.68 3.65 -6.52
C LYS A 453 13.35 4.06 -5.08
N LEU A 454 12.27 3.52 -4.50
CA LEU A 454 11.86 3.82 -3.13
C LEU A 454 13.00 3.61 -2.12
N GLU A 455 13.73 2.49 -2.23
CA GLU A 455 14.75 2.07 -1.26
C GLU A 455 16.14 2.72 -1.48
N ASP A 456 16.38 3.35 -2.64
CA ASP A 456 17.72 3.89 -2.98
C ASP A 456 18.08 5.17 -2.18
N GLY A 457 17.10 5.77 -1.49
CA GLY A 457 17.30 6.95 -0.65
C GLY A 457 17.80 6.62 0.76
N LYS A 458 18.64 7.47 1.32
CA LYS A 458 19.08 7.36 2.72
C LYS A 458 18.15 8.10 3.67
N TYR A 459 16.85 7.78 3.63
CA TYR A 459 15.85 8.39 4.50
C TYR A 459 16.00 7.88 5.94
N ARG A 460 15.92 8.77 6.93
CA ARG A 460 16.21 8.45 8.34
C ARG A 460 15.07 8.76 9.31
N SER A 461 13.85 8.96 8.81
CA SER A 461 12.69 9.21 9.65
C SER A 461 11.43 8.79 8.92
N SER A 462 10.37 8.45 9.66
CA SER A 462 9.06 8.11 9.09
C SER A 462 8.50 9.26 8.25
N MET A 463 8.70 10.50 8.67
CA MET A 463 8.36 11.69 7.87
C MET A 463 8.96 11.61 6.46
N MET A 464 10.25 11.33 6.33
CA MET A 464 10.91 11.29 5.01
C MET A 464 10.47 10.10 4.17
N TRP A 465 10.22 8.95 4.81
CA TRP A 465 9.71 7.76 4.11
C TRP A 465 8.31 8.00 3.57
N TYR A 466 7.38 8.55 4.38
CA TYR A 466 6.03 8.86 3.93
C TYR A 466 6.02 9.96 2.85
N CYS A 467 6.82 11.03 2.99
CA CYS A 467 6.94 12.05 1.95
C CYS A 467 7.39 11.46 0.61
N ARG A 468 8.37 10.56 0.62
CA ARG A 468 8.84 9.88 -0.60
C ARG A 468 7.78 8.94 -1.15
N LEU A 469 7.15 8.14 -0.30
CA LEU A 469 6.13 7.17 -0.69
C LEU A 469 4.92 7.85 -1.33
N PHE A 470 4.37 8.89 -0.69
CA PHE A 470 3.26 9.64 -1.26
C PHE A 470 3.64 10.32 -2.59
N ALA A 471 4.86 10.85 -2.71
CA ALA A 471 5.32 11.42 -3.97
C ALA A 471 5.40 10.35 -5.10
N ILE A 472 5.82 9.13 -4.78
CA ILE A 472 5.81 8.00 -5.72
C ILE A 472 4.38 7.62 -6.10
N MET A 473 3.46 7.52 -5.13
CA MET A 473 2.05 7.25 -5.40
C MET A 473 1.43 8.32 -6.31
N MET A 474 1.72 9.60 -6.06
CA MET A 474 1.30 10.72 -6.92
C MET A 474 1.81 10.55 -8.35
N CYS A 475 3.08 10.17 -8.53
CA CYS A 475 3.64 9.92 -9.87
C CYS A 475 2.99 8.72 -10.55
N GLN A 476 2.67 7.64 -9.83
CA GLN A 476 1.95 6.48 -10.40
C GLN A 476 0.56 6.85 -10.91
N HIS A 477 -0.17 7.72 -10.19
CA HIS A 477 -1.45 8.25 -10.65
C HIS A 477 -1.27 9.16 -11.88
N LEU A 478 -0.29 10.04 -11.83
CA LEU A 478 0.03 10.96 -12.93
C LEU A 478 0.44 10.23 -14.21
N ASP A 479 1.15 9.11 -14.10
CA ASP A 479 1.52 8.26 -15.25
C ASP A 479 0.31 7.56 -15.88
N ALA A 480 -0.73 7.31 -15.09
CA ALA A 480 -1.94 6.64 -15.58
C ALA A 480 -2.89 7.59 -16.32
N TRP A 481 -2.75 8.90 -16.13
CA TRP A 481 -3.64 9.86 -16.77
C TRP A 481 -3.39 9.92 -18.27
N ALA A 482 -4.48 9.96 -19.03
CA ALA A 482 -4.40 10.05 -20.47
C ALA A 482 -3.76 11.38 -20.89
N LEU A 483 -2.60 11.30 -21.53
CA LEU A 483 -2.00 12.43 -22.18
C LEU A 483 -2.58 12.57 -23.61
N PRO A 484 -2.74 13.81 -24.11
CA PRO A 484 -3.09 14.04 -25.50
C PRO A 484 -2.11 13.34 -26.45
N LYS A 485 -2.57 12.87 -27.61
CA LYS A 485 -1.71 12.23 -28.62
C LYS A 485 -0.68 13.18 -29.23
N SER A 486 -1.02 14.46 -29.35
CA SER A 486 -0.11 15.55 -29.69
C SER A 486 0.34 16.24 -28.40
N SER A 487 1.57 16.76 -28.37
CA SER A 487 2.06 17.56 -27.25
C SER A 487 1.47 18.96 -27.30
N PRO A 488 0.47 19.31 -26.44
CA PRO A 488 -0.13 20.65 -26.48
C PRO A 488 0.90 21.75 -26.22
N LEU A 489 1.88 21.48 -25.34
CA LEU A 489 2.94 22.43 -25.06
C LEU A 489 3.88 22.61 -26.27
N LYS A 490 4.22 21.54 -26.98
CA LYS A 490 5.04 21.61 -28.18
C LYS A 490 4.33 22.44 -29.29
N ASP A 491 3.05 22.16 -29.50
CA ASP A 491 2.25 22.89 -30.50
C ASP A 491 2.16 24.40 -30.17
N LEU A 492 1.98 24.73 -28.87
CA LEU A 492 1.99 26.13 -28.40
C LEU A 492 3.36 26.78 -28.52
N PHE A 493 4.42 26.03 -28.23
CA PHE A 493 5.79 26.51 -28.36
C PHE A 493 6.09 26.89 -29.83
N GLU A 494 5.71 26.06 -30.79
CA GLU A 494 5.93 26.29 -32.21
C GLU A 494 5.07 27.47 -32.75
N GLN A 495 3.89 27.73 -32.17
CA GLN A 495 3.03 28.86 -32.55
C GLN A 495 3.52 30.21 -31.98
N ALA A 496 4.23 30.19 -30.86
CA ALA A 496 4.72 31.38 -30.17
C ALA A 496 6.14 31.79 -30.60
N ALA A 497 6.82 30.97 -31.42
CA ALA A 497 8.12 31.24 -32.03
C ALA A 497 7.96 32.04 -33.33
#